data_50fb1c2dff71b36ab44a1de7cdd3fa04
#
_entry.id   50fb1c2dff71b36ab44a1de7cdd3fa04
#
_cell.length_a   1.000
_cell.length_b   1.000
_cell.length_c   1.000
_cell.angle_alpha   90.00
_cell.angle_beta   90.00
_cell.angle_gamma   90.00
#
_symmetry.space_group_name_H-M   'P 1'
#
loop_
_entity.id
_entity.type
_entity.pdbx_description
1 polymer ?
#
loop_
_entity_poly.entity_id
_entity_poly.type
_entity_poly.pdbx_seq_one_letter_code
_entity_poly.pdbx_strand_id
1 'polypeptide(L)'
;VFFVHRVDGLDPGIYCLPRAPGALADLRAAMREDWLWASVPGCPEHLPLYLLAPLDARDFATTASCHQDIAADSAFSLGMLARFDDIDAAHPWLYRQRFWEAGMLGQVRYLEADAAGVQGTGIGCYFDDAVHEALGLNTERFQDLYHFTVGKALVDRRLTSVSGYAFLERDATP
;
A
#
# COMPACT_ATOMS: atom_id res chain seq x y z
N VAL A 1 -4.58 -3.56 -2.75
CA VAL A 1 -3.90 -4.05 -3.96
C VAL A 1 -2.41 -3.89 -3.81
N PHE A 2 -1.62 -4.74 -4.47
CA PHE A 2 -0.17 -4.71 -4.45
C PHE A 2 0.36 -4.61 -5.87
N PHE A 3 1.38 -3.80 -6.04
CA PHE A 3 2.20 -3.69 -7.24
C PHE A 3 3.54 -4.36 -6.91
N VAL A 4 3.67 -5.64 -7.29
CA VAL A 4 4.84 -6.47 -6.98
C VAL A 4 5.88 -6.31 -8.06
N HIS A 5 7.13 -6.01 -7.66
CA HIS A 5 8.24 -5.76 -8.57
C HIS A 5 9.36 -6.79 -8.40
N ARG A 6 9.76 -7.06 -7.15
CA ARG A 6 10.96 -7.86 -6.80
C ARG A 6 10.74 -8.61 -5.49
N VAL A 7 9.84 -9.58 -5.49
CA VAL A 7 9.56 -10.44 -4.34
C VAL A 7 9.84 -11.88 -4.72
N ASP A 8 10.70 -12.55 -3.97
CA ASP A 8 11.04 -13.95 -4.25
C ASP A 8 9.79 -14.84 -4.18
N GLY A 9 9.60 -15.66 -5.19
CA GLY A 9 8.45 -16.56 -5.31
C GLY A 9 7.17 -15.91 -5.86
N LEU A 10 7.19 -14.62 -6.21
CA LEU A 10 6.10 -13.94 -6.90
C LEU A 10 6.58 -13.33 -8.21
N ASP A 11 5.86 -13.55 -9.27
CA ASP A 11 6.10 -12.86 -10.53
C ASP A 11 5.75 -11.36 -10.41
N PRO A 12 6.44 -10.47 -11.14
CA PRO A 12 6.02 -9.07 -11.22
C PRO A 12 4.57 -8.95 -11.68
N GLY A 13 3.79 -8.11 -11.02
CA GLY A 13 2.36 -8.01 -11.35
C GLY A 13 1.53 -7.20 -10.38
N ILE A 14 0.25 -7.13 -10.68
CA ILE A 14 -0.77 -6.56 -9.80
C ILE A 14 -1.46 -7.69 -9.06
N TYR A 15 -1.53 -7.56 -7.74
CA TYR A 15 -2.14 -8.55 -6.86
C TYR A 15 -3.21 -7.92 -5.97
N CYS A 16 -4.14 -8.74 -5.52
CA CYS A 16 -5.15 -8.36 -4.53
C CYS A 16 -5.10 -9.31 -3.33
N LEU A 17 -5.12 -8.74 -2.13
CA LEU A 17 -5.22 -9.45 -0.86
C LEU A 17 -6.50 -9.00 -0.13
N PRO A 18 -7.63 -9.69 -0.33
CA PRO A 18 -8.84 -9.42 0.44
C PRO A 18 -8.63 -9.74 1.92
N ARG A 19 -9.00 -8.82 2.82
CA ARG A 19 -8.78 -8.98 4.26
C ARG A 19 -10.08 -9.14 5.06
N ALA A 20 -11.18 -8.53 4.61
CA ALA A 20 -12.45 -8.63 5.30
C ALA A 20 -13.27 -9.85 4.81
N PRO A 21 -14.11 -10.44 5.68
CA PRO A 21 -15.06 -11.47 5.25
C PRO A 21 -15.93 -10.97 4.10
N GLY A 22 -16.10 -11.78 3.05
CA GLY A 22 -16.88 -11.42 1.85
C GLY A 22 -16.22 -10.43 0.89
N ALA A 23 -15.09 -9.81 1.26
CA ALA A 23 -14.43 -8.79 0.43
C ALA A 23 -14.03 -9.29 -0.96
N LEU A 24 -13.68 -10.57 -1.11
CA LEU A 24 -13.33 -11.14 -2.41
C LEU A 24 -14.48 -11.02 -3.41
N ALA A 25 -15.69 -11.41 -3.02
CA ALA A 25 -16.87 -11.35 -3.90
C ALA A 25 -17.21 -9.89 -4.25
N ASP A 26 -17.15 -9.02 -3.28
CA ASP A 26 -17.44 -7.60 -3.44
C ASP A 26 -16.41 -6.90 -4.36
N LEU A 27 -15.13 -7.18 -4.18
CA LEU A 27 -14.05 -6.61 -5.02
C LEU A 27 -14.15 -7.14 -6.47
N ARG A 28 -14.42 -8.43 -6.65
CA ARG A 28 -14.64 -8.99 -7.99
C ARG A 28 -15.81 -8.34 -8.71
N ALA A 29 -16.89 -8.05 -7.98
CA ALA A 29 -18.06 -7.39 -8.56
C ALA A 29 -17.85 -5.89 -8.84
N ALA A 30 -16.92 -5.24 -8.12
CA ALA A 30 -16.65 -3.81 -8.25
C ALA A 30 -15.53 -3.48 -9.24
N MET A 31 -14.62 -4.41 -9.49
CA MET A 31 -13.48 -4.23 -10.40
C MET A 31 -13.83 -4.68 -11.83
N ARG A 32 -12.98 -4.31 -12.79
CA ARG A 32 -13.13 -4.75 -14.19
C ARG A 32 -13.12 -6.27 -14.31
N GLU A 33 -13.87 -6.80 -15.27
CA GLU A 33 -14.14 -8.23 -15.42
C GLU A 33 -12.96 -9.04 -15.94
N ASP A 34 -11.99 -8.40 -16.59
CA ASP A 34 -10.84 -9.06 -17.25
C ASP A 34 -9.66 -9.37 -16.31
N TRP A 35 -9.79 -9.09 -15.00
CA TRP A 35 -8.81 -9.54 -14.02
C TRP A 35 -8.78 -11.06 -13.86
N LEU A 36 -7.57 -11.66 -13.79
CA LEU A 36 -7.38 -13.11 -13.68
C LEU A 36 -7.92 -13.73 -12.40
N TRP A 37 -7.76 -13.04 -11.28
CA TRP A 37 -8.06 -13.56 -9.94
C TRP A 37 -7.47 -14.95 -9.69
N ALA A 38 -6.27 -15.20 -10.20
CA ALA A 38 -5.57 -16.46 -10.02
C ALA A 38 -5.01 -16.57 -8.60
N SER A 39 -5.37 -17.63 -7.90
CA SER A 39 -4.86 -17.91 -6.55
C SER A 39 -3.35 -18.15 -6.60
N VAL A 40 -2.60 -17.51 -5.70
CA VAL A 40 -1.15 -17.69 -5.62
C VAL A 40 -0.83 -18.95 -4.83
N PRO A 41 -0.13 -19.94 -5.42
CA PRO A 41 0.24 -21.17 -4.73
C PRO A 41 1.14 -20.90 -3.51
N GLY A 42 0.96 -21.70 -2.46
CA GLY A 42 1.79 -21.61 -1.26
C GLY A 42 1.43 -20.49 -0.28
N CYS A 43 0.50 -19.62 -0.61
CA CYS A 43 -0.02 -18.67 0.36
C CYS A 43 -0.83 -19.37 1.45
N PRO A 44 -0.64 -18.99 2.74
CA PRO A 44 -1.48 -19.52 3.81
C PRO A 44 -2.96 -19.22 3.56
N GLU A 45 -3.85 -20.10 4.01
CA GLU A 45 -5.31 -19.93 3.81
C GLU A 45 -5.85 -18.61 4.36
N HIS A 46 -5.27 -18.12 5.46
CA HIS A 46 -5.65 -16.82 6.06
C HIS A 46 -5.08 -15.60 5.33
N LEU A 47 -4.23 -15.80 4.30
CA LEU A 47 -3.66 -14.77 3.44
C LEU A 47 -3.98 -15.07 1.97
N PRO A 48 -5.25 -14.97 1.55
CA PRO A 48 -5.67 -15.32 0.19
C PRO A 48 -5.20 -14.26 -0.81
N LEU A 49 -4.00 -14.43 -1.34
CA LEU A 49 -3.42 -13.55 -2.35
C LEU A 49 -3.83 -14.01 -3.75
N TYR A 50 -4.29 -13.08 -4.57
CA TYR A 50 -4.70 -13.31 -5.95
C TYR A 50 -3.87 -12.47 -6.92
N LEU A 51 -3.32 -13.09 -7.95
CA LEU A 51 -2.74 -12.39 -9.09
C LEU A 51 -3.89 -11.86 -9.96
N LEU A 52 -3.91 -10.55 -10.18
CA LEU A 52 -4.85 -9.90 -11.08
C LEU A 52 -4.31 -9.80 -12.50
N ALA A 53 -3.06 -9.39 -12.66
CA ALA A 53 -2.38 -9.34 -13.95
C ALA A 53 -0.86 -9.51 -13.79
N PRO A 54 -0.22 -10.39 -14.61
CA PRO A 54 1.23 -10.49 -14.71
C PRO A 54 1.75 -9.39 -15.63
N LEU A 55 2.35 -8.35 -15.08
CA LEU A 55 2.92 -7.23 -15.84
C LEU A 55 3.94 -6.46 -14.99
N ASP A 56 4.77 -5.66 -15.63
CA ASP A 56 5.60 -4.68 -14.94
C ASP A 56 4.76 -3.45 -14.58
N ALA A 57 4.43 -3.31 -13.31
CA ALA A 57 3.60 -2.23 -12.81
C ALA A 57 4.40 -1.02 -12.27
N ARG A 58 5.73 -0.94 -12.48
CA ARG A 58 6.59 0.08 -11.88
C ARG A 58 6.20 1.49 -12.31
N ASP A 59 6.03 1.73 -13.60
CA ASP A 59 5.66 3.06 -14.11
C ASP A 59 4.29 3.50 -13.56
N PHE A 60 3.35 2.56 -13.48
CA PHE A 60 2.05 2.84 -12.88
C PHE A 60 2.18 3.13 -11.37
N ALA A 61 2.94 2.34 -10.62
CA ALA A 61 3.17 2.55 -9.20
C ALA A 61 3.76 3.93 -8.91
N THR A 62 4.76 4.36 -9.70
CA THR A 62 5.32 5.72 -9.64
C THR A 62 4.27 6.77 -9.90
N THR A 63 3.52 6.63 -10.99
CA THR A 63 2.48 7.60 -11.39
C THR A 63 1.40 7.71 -10.31
N ALA A 64 0.84 6.59 -9.88
CA ALA A 64 -0.20 6.55 -8.86
C ALA A 64 0.26 7.10 -7.50
N SER A 65 1.56 7.06 -7.22
CA SER A 65 2.15 7.56 -5.98
C SER A 65 2.75 8.97 -6.12
N CYS A 66 2.07 9.89 -6.80
CA CYS A 66 2.51 11.28 -7.04
C CYS A 66 3.89 11.37 -7.70
N HIS A 67 4.17 10.52 -8.66
CA HIS A 67 5.46 10.45 -9.38
C HIS A 67 6.66 10.21 -8.47
N GLN A 68 6.46 9.46 -7.39
CA GLN A 68 7.53 9.10 -6.46
C GLN A 68 8.18 7.77 -6.87
N ASP A 69 9.43 7.83 -7.31
CA ASP A 69 10.20 6.67 -7.78
C ASP A 69 10.31 5.56 -6.73
N ILE A 70 10.23 5.90 -5.45
CA ILE A 70 10.29 4.92 -4.36
C ILE A 70 9.22 3.83 -4.51
N ALA A 71 8.08 4.14 -5.13
CA ALA A 71 7.01 3.16 -5.37
C ALA A 71 7.43 2.09 -6.39
N ALA A 72 8.22 2.45 -7.41
CA ALA A 72 8.76 1.54 -8.42
C ALA A 72 10.06 0.85 -7.98
N ASP A 73 10.90 1.56 -7.21
CA ASP A 73 12.21 1.09 -6.77
C ASP A 73 12.13 0.11 -5.60
N SER A 74 11.01 0.03 -4.92
CA SER A 74 10.73 -0.90 -3.82
C SER A 74 10.67 -2.37 -4.28
N ALA A 75 10.60 -3.31 -3.35
CA ALA A 75 10.28 -4.69 -3.66
C ALA A 75 8.81 -4.81 -4.09
N PHE A 76 7.94 -4.10 -3.41
CA PHE A 76 6.55 -3.90 -3.79
C PHE A 76 6.01 -2.59 -3.22
N SER A 77 5.00 -2.04 -3.86
CA SER A 77 4.15 -0.99 -3.32
C SER A 77 2.70 -1.48 -3.20
N LEU A 78 1.89 -0.77 -2.45
CA LEU A 78 0.49 -1.15 -2.27
C LEU A 78 -0.41 0.08 -2.08
N GLY A 79 -1.66 -0.03 -2.55
CA GLY A 79 -2.78 0.83 -2.21
C GLY A 79 -3.76 0.10 -1.30
N MET A 80 -4.24 0.79 -0.27
CA MET A 80 -5.16 0.24 0.73
C MET A 80 -6.59 0.63 0.39
N LEU A 81 -7.35 -0.30 -0.16
CA LEU A 81 -8.76 -0.11 -0.47
C LEU A 81 -9.63 -0.33 0.76
N ALA A 82 -10.54 0.58 1.03
CA ALA A 82 -11.56 0.44 2.05
C ALA A 82 -12.97 0.58 1.47
N ARG A 83 -13.94 -0.03 2.16
CA ARG A 83 -15.34 0.08 1.81
C ARG A 83 -15.90 1.41 2.32
N PHE A 84 -16.69 2.08 1.48
CA PHE A 84 -17.28 3.40 1.75
C PHE A 84 -18.81 3.42 1.62
N ASP A 85 -19.42 2.33 1.18
CA ASP A 85 -20.89 2.21 1.03
C ASP A 85 -21.68 2.21 2.35
N ASP A 86 -20.99 2.14 3.48
CA ASP A 86 -21.56 2.28 4.82
C ASP A 86 -21.41 3.70 5.42
N ILE A 87 -20.80 4.62 4.69
CA ILE A 87 -20.62 6.01 5.11
C ILE A 87 -21.80 6.83 4.59
N ASP A 88 -22.66 7.23 5.48
CA ASP A 88 -23.86 8.02 5.17
C ASP A 88 -23.99 9.24 6.10
N ALA A 89 -25.09 9.99 5.93
CA ALA A 89 -25.37 11.15 6.74
C ALA A 89 -25.61 10.83 8.24
N ALA A 90 -25.95 9.58 8.57
CA ALA A 90 -26.14 9.13 9.95
C ALA A 90 -24.81 8.72 10.61
N HIS A 91 -23.81 8.35 9.80
CA HIS A 91 -22.53 7.84 10.26
C HIS A 91 -21.32 8.56 9.63
N PRO A 92 -21.26 9.90 9.58
CA PRO A 92 -20.20 10.64 8.87
C PRO A 92 -18.83 10.47 9.52
N TRP A 93 -18.76 10.04 10.77
CA TRP A 93 -17.54 9.78 11.51
C TRP A 93 -16.79 8.56 10.97
N LEU A 94 -17.44 7.61 10.28
CA LEU A 94 -16.83 6.46 9.63
C LEU A 94 -15.78 6.89 8.59
N TYR A 95 -15.97 8.03 7.92
CA TYR A 95 -14.99 8.58 6.99
C TYR A 95 -13.59 8.71 7.62
N ARG A 96 -13.51 9.41 8.75
CA ARG A 96 -12.23 9.58 9.46
C ARG A 96 -11.70 8.27 10.03
N GLN A 97 -12.59 7.41 10.49
CA GLN A 97 -12.20 6.11 11.03
C GLN A 97 -11.47 5.25 9.99
N ARG A 98 -11.91 5.26 8.71
CA ARG A 98 -11.22 4.51 7.64
C ARG A 98 -9.76 4.97 7.47
N PHE A 99 -9.51 6.27 7.53
CA PHE A 99 -8.13 6.79 7.46
C PHE A 99 -7.31 6.45 8.71
N TRP A 100 -7.91 6.45 9.89
CA TRP A 100 -7.21 6.01 11.10
C TRP A 100 -6.85 4.52 11.04
N GLU A 101 -7.74 3.67 10.57
CA GLU A 101 -7.51 2.25 10.37
C GLU A 101 -6.38 2.02 9.34
N ALA A 102 -6.40 2.74 8.22
CA ALA A 102 -5.32 2.68 7.22
C ALA A 102 -3.97 3.12 7.81
N GLY A 103 -3.96 4.19 8.61
CA GLY A 103 -2.76 4.65 9.32
C GLY A 103 -2.22 3.64 10.33
N MET A 104 -3.11 2.97 11.10
CA MET A 104 -2.70 1.89 12.02
C MET A 104 -2.10 0.70 11.26
N LEU A 105 -2.68 0.32 10.12
CA LEU A 105 -2.12 -0.71 9.25
C LEU A 105 -0.76 -0.30 8.69
N GLY A 106 -0.58 0.97 8.36
CA GLY A 106 0.72 1.53 7.97
C GLY A 106 1.76 1.36 9.07
N GLN A 107 1.41 1.69 10.33
CA GLN A 107 2.32 1.51 11.45
C GLN A 107 2.72 0.04 11.65
N VAL A 108 1.78 -0.89 11.55
CA VAL A 108 2.10 -2.32 11.62
C VAL A 108 3.08 -2.70 10.52
N ARG A 109 2.91 -2.18 9.29
CA ARG A 109 3.84 -2.47 8.18
C ARG A 109 5.24 -1.92 8.40
N TYR A 110 5.38 -0.75 9.05
CA TYR A 110 6.70 -0.25 9.45
C TYR A 110 7.40 -1.23 10.38
N LEU A 111 6.70 -1.71 11.41
CA LEU A 111 7.26 -2.63 12.40
C LEU A 111 7.62 -3.99 11.77
N GLU A 112 6.74 -4.53 10.94
CA GLU A 112 6.97 -5.80 10.26
C GLU A 112 8.09 -5.72 9.22
N ALA A 113 8.21 -4.59 8.50
CA ALA A 113 9.31 -4.37 7.57
C ALA A 113 10.66 -4.33 8.31
N ASP A 114 10.73 -3.62 9.43
CA ASP A 114 11.93 -3.56 10.27
C ASP A 114 12.28 -4.95 10.83
N ALA A 115 11.31 -5.68 11.35
CA ALA A 115 11.50 -7.05 11.82
C ALA A 115 11.98 -8.02 10.72
N ALA A 116 11.59 -7.78 9.47
CA ALA A 116 12.04 -8.54 8.31
C ALA A 116 13.40 -8.07 7.74
N GLY A 117 14.03 -7.05 8.33
CA GLY A 117 15.31 -6.50 7.87
C GLY A 117 15.21 -5.68 6.58
N VAL A 118 14.02 -5.20 6.26
CA VAL A 118 13.74 -4.26 5.16
C VAL A 118 13.13 -2.99 5.71
N GLN A 119 12.82 -2.02 4.86
CA GLN A 119 12.21 -0.78 5.30
C GLN A 119 10.88 -0.52 4.60
N GLY A 120 9.96 0.07 5.34
CA GLY A 120 8.69 0.53 4.84
C GLY A 120 8.67 2.05 4.73
N THR A 121 7.88 2.57 3.79
CA THR A 121 7.61 4.00 3.67
C THR A 121 6.15 4.22 3.32
N GLY A 122 5.44 4.96 4.18
CA GLY A 122 4.08 5.41 3.89
C GLY A 122 4.10 6.56 2.89
N ILE A 123 3.23 6.51 1.91
CA ILE A 123 3.08 7.51 0.86
C ILE A 123 1.71 8.16 1.04
N GLY A 124 1.70 9.39 1.54
CA GLY A 124 0.48 10.16 1.76
C GLY A 124 0.08 11.03 0.56
N CYS A 125 0.95 11.14 -0.46
CA CYS A 125 0.62 11.79 -1.72
C CYS A 125 0.44 10.70 -2.80
N TYR A 126 -0.78 10.50 -3.24
CA TYR A 126 -1.15 9.51 -4.26
C TYR A 126 -2.36 9.99 -5.03
N PHE A 127 -2.59 9.42 -6.19
CA PHE A 127 -3.74 9.70 -7.06
C PHE A 127 -4.70 8.50 -6.98
N ASP A 128 -5.67 8.58 -6.09
CA ASP A 128 -6.70 7.55 -5.90
C ASP A 128 -7.53 7.30 -7.17
N ASP A 129 -7.89 8.35 -7.90
CA ASP A 129 -8.59 8.23 -9.17
C ASP A 129 -7.82 7.37 -10.19
N ALA A 130 -6.49 7.51 -10.26
CA ALA A 130 -5.67 6.70 -11.15
C ALA A 130 -5.72 5.20 -10.78
N VAL A 131 -5.70 4.91 -9.48
CA VAL A 131 -5.85 3.53 -8.98
C VAL A 131 -7.25 2.99 -9.28
N HIS A 132 -8.30 3.81 -9.06
CA HIS A 132 -9.68 3.42 -9.34
C HIS A 132 -9.88 3.13 -10.83
N GLU A 133 -9.37 3.99 -11.72
CA GLU A 133 -9.43 3.80 -13.17
C GLU A 133 -8.71 2.49 -13.59
N ALA A 134 -7.48 2.29 -13.12
CA ALA A 134 -6.70 1.09 -13.45
C ALA A 134 -7.39 -0.19 -12.99
N LEU A 135 -7.99 -0.19 -11.80
CA LEU A 135 -8.71 -1.34 -11.25
C LEU A 135 -10.11 -1.51 -11.85
N GLY A 136 -10.63 -0.48 -12.53
CA GLY A 136 -12.01 -0.43 -13.02
C GLY A 136 -13.02 -0.26 -11.89
N LEU A 137 -12.63 0.35 -10.77
CA LEU A 137 -13.53 0.72 -9.69
C LEU A 137 -14.36 1.92 -10.12
N ASN A 138 -15.59 1.68 -10.52
CA ASN A 138 -16.50 2.70 -11.03
C ASN A 138 -17.53 3.16 -10.01
N THR A 139 -17.30 2.89 -8.74
CA THR A 139 -18.28 3.11 -7.69
C THR A 139 -17.66 3.83 -6.51
N GLU A 140 -18.49 4.57 -5.79
CA GLU A 140 -18.16 5.14 -4.49
C GLU A 140 -18.02 4.08 -3.38
N ARG A 141 -18.22 2.79 -3.72
CA ARG A 141 -18.22 1.69 -2.76
C ARG A 141 -16.85 1.40 -2.17
N PHE A 142 -15.79 1.52 -2.97
CA PHE A 142 -14.42 1.31 -2.54
C PHE A 142 -13.59 2.55 -2.85
N GLN A 143 -12.74 2.94 -1.89
CA GLN A 143 -11.82 4.06 -2.03
C GLN A 143 -10.42 3.62 -1.67
N ASP A 144 -9.44 4.14 -2.41
CA ASP A 144 -8.02 4.00 -2.08
C ASP A 144 -7.63 5.08 -1.07
N LEU A 145 -7.11 4.67 0.08
CA LEU A 145 -6.95 5.55 1.25
C LEU A 145 -5.52 5.84 1.62
N TYR A 146 -4.60 4.98 1.24
CA TYR A 146 -3.21 5.11 1.68
C TYR A 146 -2.30 4.22 0.86
N HIS A 147 -1.20 4.78 0.40
CA HIS A 147 -0.16 4.02 -0.26
C HIS A 147 0.99 3.70 0.70
N PHE A 148 1.68 2.59 0.43
CA PHE A 148 2.81 2.16 1.22
C PHE A 148 3.78 1.37 0.35
N THR A 149 5.07 1.47 0.61
CA THR A 149 6.09 0.70 -0.10
C THR A 149 6.99 -0.03 0.86
N VAL A 150 7.53 -1.17 0.45
CA VAL A 150 8.47 -1.97 1.22
C VAL A 150 9.64 -2.38 0.32
N GLY A 151 10.85 -2.19 0.82
CA GLY A 151 12.05 -2.55 0.09
C GLY A 151 13.33 -2.37 0.92
N LYS A 152 14.46 -2.60 0.28
CA LYS A 152 15.76 -2.36 0.93
C LYS A 152 16.14 -0.89 0.78
N ALA A 153 16.38 -0.22 1.92
CA ALA A 153 16.82 1.17 1.88
C ALA A 153 18.20 1.34 1.23
N LEU A 154 18.30 2.39 0.42
CA LEU A 154 19.59 2.93 0.01
C LEU A 154 20.05 3.95 1.05
N VAL A 155 21.23 3.68 1.64
CA VAL A 155 21.85 4.65 2.55
C VAL A 155 22.44 5.78 1.72
N ASP A 156 21.82 6.95 1.78
CA ASP A 156 22.39 8.15 1.18
C ASP A 156 23.48 8.71 2.11
N ARG A 157 24.76 8.54 1.69
CA ARG A 157 25.92 8.98 2.47
C ARG A 157 26.03 10.51 2.60
N ARG A 158 25.21 11.27 1.88
CA ARG A 158 25.13 12.74 2.02
C ARG A 158 24.28 13.15 3.22
N LEU A 159 23.44 12.25 3.73
CA LEU A 159 22.58 12.48 4.87
C LEU A 159 23.29 12.04 6.14
N THR A 160 23.20 12.89 7.18
CA THR A 160 23.69 12.58 8.53
C THR A 160 22.52 12.57 9.48
N SER A 161 22.34 11.47 10.20
CA SER A 161 21.36 11.39 11.29
C SER A 161 22.03 11.84 12.59
N VAL A 162 21.38 12.75 13.30
CA VAL A 162 21.80 13.21 14.63
C VAL A 162 20.75 12.80 15.66
N SER A 163 21.16 12.68 16.94
CA SER A 163 20.20 12.48 18.04
C SER A 163 19.15 13.57 18.04
N GLY A 164 17.89 13.23 18.35
CA GLY A 164 16.80 14.19 18.43
C GLY A 164 17.04 15.36 19.39
N TYR A 165 17.94 15.20 20.35
CA TYR A 165 18.32 16.21 21.35
C TYR A 165 19.74 16.74 21.19
N ALA A 166 20.43 16.45 20.05
CA ALA A 166 21.81 16.90 19.82
C ALA A 166 22.00 18.43 19.89
N PHE A 167 20.95 19.20 19.65
CA PHE A 167 20.97 20.66 19.80
C PHE A 167 21.16 21.12 21.26
N LEU A 168 20.66 20.35 22.23
CA LEU A 168 20.82 20.66 23.66
C LEU A 168 22.26 20.41 24.13
N GLU A 169 23.00 19.51 23.47
CA GLU A 169 24.37 19.19 23.81
C GLU A 169 25.34 20.28 23.33
N ARG A 170 25.00 21.04 22.30
CA ARG A 170 25.81 22.14 21.75
C ARG A 170 25.82 23.39 22.64
N ASP A 171 24.76 23.63 23.40
CA ASP A 171 24.64 24.79 24.29
C ASP A 171 25.24 24.51 25.69
N ALA A 172 25.68 23.27 25.95
CA ALA A 172 26.27 22.87 27.23
C ALA A 172 27.82 23.00 27.26
N THR A 173 28.43 23.51 26.20
CA THR A 173 29.88 23.76 26.18
C THR A 173 30.14 25.22 26.59
N PRO A 174 30.83 25.50 27.71
CA PRO A 174 31.10 26.85 28.23
C PRO A 174 32.06 27.63 27.34
#